data_fa7f92311750a8ce4fa31825299b6bfb
#
_entry.id   fa7f92311750a8ce4fa31825299b6bfb
#
_cell.length_a   1.000
_cell.length_b   1.000
_cell.length_c   1.000
_cell.angle_alpha   90.00
_cell.angle_beta   90.00
_cell.angle_gamma   90.00
#
_symmetry.space_group_name_H-M   'P 1'
#
loop_
_entity.id
_entity.type
_entity.pdbx_description
1 polymer ?
#
loop_
_entity_poly.entity_id
_entity_poly.type
_entity_poly.pdbx_seq_one_letter_code
_entity_poly.pdbx_strand_id
1 'polypeptide(L)'
;RVGLYPDTPVEKIQRRLEACLAEAARDHPFLSNNPPEVAYHGFLSEGYVLREGPDAQAMLTAAHEAVTDTPLARRPFTGLTDARFFGMDGVPGLVYGPLAENIHGLDERVSIPSIRRVTKTIARFIADWCGTRPV
;
A
#
# COMPACT_ATOMS: atom_id res chain seq x y z
N ARG A 1 -9.95 2.72 -10.76
CA ARG A 1 -9.23 3.02 -9.50
C ARG A 1 -8.11 4.00 -9.81
N VAL A 2 -7.89 4.97 -8.93
CA VAL A 2 -6.82 5.97 -9.04
C VAL A 2 -6.00 5.90 -7.75
N GLY A 3 -4.68 5.69 -7.88
CA GLY A 3 -3.76 5.78 -6.75
C GLY A 3 -3.42 7.24 -6.46
N LEU A 4 -3.45 7.62 -5.20
CA LEU A 4 -3.10 8.96 -4.75
C LEU A 4 -1.69 8.95 -4.15
N TYR A 5 -0.91 9.98 -4.48
CA TYR A 5 0.32 10.23 -3.74
C TYR A 5 -0.01 10.73 -2.33
N PRO A 6 0.81 10.38 -1.33
CA PRO A 6 0.70 10.99 -0.02
C PRO A 6 0.70 12.51 -0.10
N ASP A 7 0.01 13.16 0.82
CA ASP A 7 -0.13 14.63 0.89
C ASP A 7 -0.83 15.26 -0.33
N THR A 8 -1.50 14.45 -1.16
CA THR A 8 -2.31 14.97 -2.26
C THR A 8 -3.78 14.92 -1.87
N PRO A 9 -4.43 16.08 -1.68
CA PRO A 9 -5.86 16.14 -1.37
C PRO A 9 -6.69 15.48 -2.46
N VAL A 10 -7.66 14.69 -2.04
CA VAL A 10 -8.55 13.94 -2.95
C VAL A 10 -9.26 14.88 -3.93
N GLU A 11 -9.76 16.02 -3.44
CA GLU A 11 -10.49 17.00 -4.24
C GLU A 11 -9.63 17.59 -5.37
N LYS A 12 -8.32 17.66 -5.19
CA LYS A 12 -7.41 18.09 -6.24
C LYS A 12 -7.38 17.09 -7.40
N ILE A 13 -7.40 15.81 -7.09
CA ILE A 13 -7.39 14.74 -8.10
C ILE A 13 -8.76 14.64 -8.78
N GLN A 14 -9.85 14.77 -8.03
CA GLN A 14 -11.20 14.81 -8.57
C GLN A 14 -11.36 15.95 -9.59
N ARG A 15 -11.01 17.18 -9.20
CA ARG A 15 -11.04 18.32 -10.13
C ARG A 15 -10.18 18.12 -11.37
N ARG A 16 -9.00 17.52 -11.22
CA ARG A 16 -8.13 17.24 -12.37
C ARG A 16 -8.73 16.19 -13.31
N LEU A 17 -9.37 15.16 -12.76
CA LEU A 17 -10.05 14.14 -13.54
C LEU A 17 -11.24 14.73 -14.31
N GLU A 18 -12.07 15.52 -13.64
CA GLU A 18 -13.22 16.21 -14.26
C GLU A 18 -12.78 17.17 -15.37
N ALA A 19 -11.72 17.95 -15.11
CA ALA A 19 -11.15 18.85 -16.10
C ALA A 19 -10.61 18.11 -17.33
N CYS A 20 -9.93 16.98 -17.13
CA CYS A 20 -9.41 16.15 -18.21
C CYS A 20 -10.54 15.57 -19.06
N LEU A 21 -11.61 15.10 -18.44
CA LEU A 21 -12.79 14.57 -19.15
C LEU A 21 -13.52 15.68 -19.91
N ALA A 22 -13.70 16.84 -19.31
CA ALA A 22 -14.33 18.00 -19.97
C ALA A 22 -13.50 18.48 -21.18
N GLU A 23 -12.16 18.49 -21.05
CA GLU A 23 -11.27 18.83 -22.17
C GLU A 23 -11.38 17.80 -23.31
N ALA A 24 -11.32 16.51 -23.00
CA ALA A 24 -11.45 15.45 -23.99
C ALA A 24 -12.83 15.42 -24.68
N ALA A 25 -13.88 15.84 -23.98
CA ALA A 25 -15.22 15.91 -24.54
C ALA A 25 -15.45 17.11 -25.45
N ARG A 26 -14.69 18.21 -25.31
CA ARG A 26 -14.92 19.49 -25.98
C ARG A 26 -15.01 19.38 -27.50
N ASP A 27 -14.06 18.68 -28.08
CA ASP A 27 -13.91 18.55 -29.53
C ASP A 27 -14.48 17.24 -30.09
N HIS A 28 -15.11 16.44 -29.24
CA HIS A 28 -15.70 15.16 -29.67
C HIS A 28 -17.13 15.38 -30.19
N PRO A 29 -17.47 14.92 -31.40
CA PRO A 29 -18.78 15.23 -32.04
C PRO A 29 -20.02 14.85 -31.22
N PHE A 30 -19.96 13.78 -30.45
CA PHE A 30 -21.04 13.32 -29.57
C PHE A 30 -20.91 13.90 -28.14
N LEU A 31 -19.72 13.81 -27.55
CA LEU A 31 -19.52 14.18 -26.15
C LEU A 31 -19.60 15.67 -25.89
N SER A 32 -19.39 16.52 -26.89
CA SER A 32 -19.57 17.98 -26.76
C SER A 32 -21.03 18.36 -26.44
N ASN A 33 -22.00 17.55 -26.91
CA ASN A 33 -23.42 17.73 -26.61
C ASN A 33 -23.93 16.80 -25.50
N ASN A 34 -23.14 15.81 -25.12
CA ASN A 34 -23.45 14.82 -24.06
C ASN A 34 -22.24 14.65 -23.17
N PRO A 35 -21.89 15.65 -22.35
CA PRO A 35 -20.69 15.62 -21.52
C PRO A 35 -20.74 14.43 -20.52
N PRO A 36 -19.63 13.75 -20.30
CA PRO A 36 -19.58 12.66 -19.33
C PRO A 36 -19.76 13.19 -17.92
N GLU A 37 -20.60 12.54 -17.13
CA GLU A 37 -20.76 12.81 -15.70
C GLU A 37 -19.79 11.93 -14.90
N VAL A 38 -19.18 12.50 -13.88
CA VAL A 38 -18.31 11.79 -12.94
C VAL A 38 -19.04 11.57 -11.64
N ALA A 39 -19.35 10.33 -11.31
CA ALA A 39 -19.89 9.95 -10.02
C ALA A 39 -18.81 9.27 -9.17
N TYR A 40 -18.52 9.83 -8.00
CA TYR A 40 -17.59 9.24 -7.05
C TYR A 40 -18.36 8.35 -6.07
N HIS A 41 -18.06 7.06 -6.08
CA HIS A 41 -18.67 6.09 -5.19
C HIS A 41 -17.63 5.05 -4.77
N GLY A 42 -17.89 4.37 -3.66
CA GLY A 42 -17.00 3.35 -3.12
C GLY A 42 -15.99 3.92 -2.13
N PHE A 43 -14.85 3.25 -2.06
CA PHE A 43 -13.85 3.56 -1.07
C PHE A 43 -13.01 4.78 -1.46
N LEU A 44 -12.83 5.70 -0.52
CA LEU A 44 -11.99 6.88 -0.65
C LEU A 44 -11.03 6.97 0.54
N SER A 45 -9.74 7.11 0.27
CA SER A 45 -8.72 7.31 1.29
C SER A 45 -7.53 8.06 0.74
N GLU A 46 -6.92 8.87 1.57
CA GLU A 46 -5.63 9.50 1.29
C GLU A 46 -4.50 8.47 1.29
N GLY A 47 -3.38 8.83 0.66
CA GLY A 47 -2.16 8.05 0.70
C GLY A 47 -1.49 8.13 2.06
N TYR A 48 -0.82 7.07 2.48
CA TYR A 48 -0.06 6.98 3.72
C TYR A 48 1.42 6.78 3.44
N VAL A 49 2.28 7.49 4.15
CA VAL A 49 3.73 7.27 4.18
C VAL A 49 4.15 6.99 5.61
N LEU A 50 4.86 5.92 5.81
CA LEU A 50 5.51 5.63 7.08
C LEU A 50 6.64 6.64 7.29
N ARG A 51 6.42 7.64 8.14
CA ARG A 51 7.39 8.69 8.49
C ARG A 51 8.10 8.41 9.80
N GLU A 52 7.50 7.61 10.67
CA GLU A 52 7.93 7.32 12.02
C GLU A 52 8.20 5.83 12.23
N GLY A 53 8.79 5.47 13.38
CA GLY A 53 9.08 4.09 13.72
C GLY A 53 10.39 3.53 13.15
N PRO A 54 11.53 4.28 13.24
CA PRO A 54 12.82 3.80 12.76
C PRO A 54 13.25 2.49 13.44
N ASP A 55 12.93 2.32 14.72
CA ASP A 55 13.26 1.12 15.48
C ASP A 55 12.52 -0.11 14.98
N ALA A 56 11.20 0.01 14.71
CA ALA A 56 10.41 -1.08 14.16
C ALA A 56 10.89 -1.46 12.74
N GLN A 57 11.25 -0.46 11.92
CA GLN A 57 11.80 -0.70 10.59
C GLN A 57 13.16 -1.39 10.65
N ALA A 58 14.04 -0.94 11.53
CA ALA A 58 15.37 -1.52 11.73
C ALA A 58 15.26 -2.97 12.23
N MET A 59 14.39 -3.22 13.20
CA MET A 59 14.16 -4.55 13.76
C MET A 59 13.57 -5.51 12.75
N LEU A 60 12.58 -5.08 11.95
CA LEU A 60 12.03 -5.90 10.87
C LEU A 60 13.09 -6.21 9.81
N THR A 61 13.94 -5.24 9.49
CA THR A 61 15.05 -5.44 8.55
C THR A 61 16.01 -6.48 9.08
N ALA A 62 16.46 -6.36 10.32
CA ALA A 62 17.36 -7.34 10.95
C ALA A 62 16.73 -8.75 11.03
N ALA A 63 15.45 -8.85 11.38
CA ALA A 63 14.73 -10.12 11.40
C ALA A 63 14.63 -10.75 10.01
N HIS A 64 14.38 -9.94 8.96
CA HIS A 64 14.34 -10.41 7.58
C HIS A 64 15.70 -10.94 7.12
N GLU A 65 16.74 -10.15 7.29
CA GLU A 65 18.11 -10.51 6.87
C GLU A 65 18.61 -11.77 7.58
N ALA A 66 18.31 -11.92 8.86
CA ALA A 66 18.67 -13.12 9.61
C ALA A 66 17.94 -14.41 9.17
N VAL A 67 16.78 -14.27 8.53
CA VAL A 67 15.97 -15.42 8.06
C VAL A 67 16.24 -15.73 6.58
N THR A 68 16.54 -14.71 5.78
CA THR A 68 16.61 -14.83 4.31
C THR A 68 18.01 -14.73 3.75
N ASP A 69 18.97 -14.24 4.55
CA ASP A 69 20.32 -13.91 4.11
C ASP A 69 20.37 -12.95 2.91
N THR A 70 19.35 -12.09 2.81
CA THR A 70 19.19 -11.10 1.74
C THR A 70 18.74 -9.75 2.30
N PRO A 71 19.15 -8.63 1.69
CA PRO A 71 18.70 -7.31 2.12
C PRO A 71 17.18 -7.14 1.98
N LEU A 72 16.57 -6.47 2.95
CA LEU A 72 15.15 -6.11 2.87
C LEU A 72 14.95 -4.93 1.90
N ALA A 73 14.30 -5.18 0.78
CA ALA A 73 13.93 -4.12 -0.17
C ALA A 73 12.67 -3.37 0.30
N ARG A 74 12.78 -2.05 0.40
CA ARG A 74 11.64 -1.15 0.66
C ARG A 74 11.06 -0.68 -0.66
N ARG A 75 9.75 -0.77 -0.82
CA ARG A 75 9.07 -0.36 -2.04
C ARG A 75 7.79 0.41 -1.71
N PRO A 76 7.41 1.43 -2.49
CA PRO A 76 6.07 1.97 -2.43
C PRO A 76 5.08 0.88 -2.84
N PHE A 77 3.94 0.84 -2.17
CA PHE A 77 2.87 -0.09 -2.46
C PHE A 77 1.60 0.69 -2.80
N THR A 78 1.00 0.41 -3.94
CA THR A 78 -0.18 1.12 -4.45
C THR A 78 -1.51 0.46 -4.03
N GLY A 79 -1.45 -0.67 -3.32
CA GLY A 79 -2.61 -1.34 -2.75
C GLY A 79 -3.09 -0.67 -1.47
N LEU A 80 -4.36 -0.87 -1.15
CA LEU A 80 -4.92 -0.46 0.13
C LEU A 80 -4.47 -1.40 1.24
N THR A 81 -4.17 -0.82 2.39
CA THR A 81 -3.86 -1.56 3.61
C THR A 81 -4.37 -0.80 4.83
N ASP A 82 -4.81 -1.54 5.85
CA ASP A 82 -5.29 -0.97 7.10
C ASP A 82 -4.15 -0.39 7.97
N ALA A 83 -2.89 -0.62 7.60
CA ALA A 83 -1.74 0.03 8.21
C ALA A 83 -1.82 1.57 8.16
N ARG A 84 -2.55 2.15 7.19
CA ARG A 84 -2.78 3.60 7.10
C ARG A 84 -3.54 4.16 8.30
N PHE A 85 -4.50 3.41 8.85
CA PHE A 85 -5.26 3.87 10.03
C PHE A 85 -4.35 4.05 11.24
N PHE A 86 -3.44 3.09 11.46
CA PHE A 86 -2.43 3.24 12.50
C PHE A 86 -1.56 4.47 12.27
N GLY A 87 -1.11 4.68 11.02
CA GLY A 87 -0.29 5.83 10.68
C GLY A 87 -1.00 7.18 10.80
N MET A 88 -2.30 7.26 10.49
CA MET A 88 -3.12 8.45 10.69
C MET A 88 -3.26 8.80 12.17
N ASP A 89 -3.23 7.80 13.05
CA ASP A 89 -3.25 7.95 14.51
C ASP A 89 -1.84 8.07 15.14
N GLY A 90 -0.80 8.27 14.32
CA GLY A 90 0.58 8.43 14.80
C GLY A 90 1.26 7.13 15.24
N VAL A 91 0.67 5.97 14.94
CA VAL A 91 1.27 4.66 15.21
C VAL A 91 1.92 4.11 13.94
N PRO A 92 3.22 3.78 13.95
CA PRO A 92 3.90 3.23 12.78
C PRO A 92 3.29 1.92 12.32
N GLY A 93 2.70 1.91 11.11
CA GLY A 93 2.14 0.72 10.48
C GLY A 93 3.09 0.15 9.42
N LEU A 94 3.68 -1.01 9.67
CA LEU A 94 4.54 -1.71 8.72
C LEU A 94 3.73 -2.69 7.88
N VAL A 95 4.03 -2.77 6.58
CA VAL A 95 3.45 -3.76 5.67
C VAL A 95 4.57 -4.68 5.19
N TYR A 96 4.45 -5.95 5.52
CA TYR A 96 5.41 -6.98 5.13
C TYR A 96 4.66 -8.27 4.76
N GLY A 97 4.95 -8.83 3.60
CA GLY A 97 4.19 -9.96 3.10
C GLY A 97 4.95 -10.86 2.12
N PRO A 98 4.34 -11.98 1.71
CA PRO A 98 4.93 -12.94 0.79
C PRO A 98 4.96 -12.42 -0.65
N LEU A 99 5.74 -13.10 -1.49
CA LEU A 99 5.76 -12.87 -2.93
C LEU A 99 4.47 -13.40 -3.55
N ALA A 100 3.68 -12.50 -4.11
CA ALA A 100 2.47 -12.81 -4.86
C ALA A 100 2.62 -12.39 -6.32
N GLU A 101 1.95 -13.11 -7.20
CA GLU A 101 1.89 -12.85 -8.63
C GLU A 101 0.45 -12.76 -9.09
N ASN A 102 0.20 -11.99 -10.14
CA ASN A 102 -1.13 -11.80 -10.74
C ASN A 102 -2.21 -11.34 -9.74
N ILE A 103 -1.85 -10.48 -8.79
CA ILE A 103 -2.76 -9.98 -7.75
C ILE A 103 -4.02 -9.41 -8.41
N HIS A 104 -5.21 -9.91 -8.00
CA HIS A 104 -6.52 -9.62 -8.57
C HIS A 104 -6.70 -10.05 -10.04
N GLY A 105 -5.79 -10.84 -10.59
CA GLY A 105 -5.88 -11.40 -11.94
C GLY A 105 -6.30 -12.86 -11.97
N LEU A 106 -6.40 -13.40 -13.19
CA LEU A 106 -6.51 -14.83 -13.39
C LEU A 106 -5.21 -15.52 -12.94
N ASP A 107 -5.33 -16.72 -12.36
CA ASP A 107 -4.18 -17.46 -11.83
C ASP A 107 -3.39 -16.72 -10.76
N GLU A 108 -4.07 -15.95 -9.91
CA GLU A 108 -3.46 -15.32 -8.74
C GLU A 108 -2.82 -16.38 -7.85
N ARG A 109 -1.57 -16.16 -7.50
CA ARG A 109 -0.80 -17.15 -6.73
C ARG A 109 0.20 -16.51 -5.80
N VAL A 110 0.59 -17.25 -4.79
CA VAL A 110 1.61 -16.88 -3.81
C VAL A 110 2.68 -17.97 -3.68
N SER A 111 3.92 -17.55 -3.48
CA SER A 111 5.03 -18.47 -3.29
C SER A 111 5.00 -19.08 -1.88
N ILE A 112 4.75 -20.38 -1.75
CA ILE A 112 4.79 -21.10 -0.46
C ILE A 112 6.13 -20.96 0.26
N PRO A 113 7.30 -21.08 -0.40
CA PRO A 113 8.57 -20.78 0.26
C PRO A 113 8.65 -19.37 0.83
N SER A 114 8.06 -18.36 0.15
CA SER A 114 8.03 -17.00 0.67
C SER A 114 7.11 -16.84 1.87
N ILE A 115 5.97 -17.54 1.92
CA ILE A 115 5.11 -17.58 3.11
C ILE A 115 5.90 -18.09 4.32
N ARG A 116 6.63 -19.17 4.16
CA ARG A 116 7.45 -19.75 5.23
C ARG A 116 8.53 -18.76 5.74
N ARG A 117 9.17 -18.01 4.83
CA ARG A 117 10.14 -16.98 5.20
C ARG A 117 9.47 -15.85 5.97
N VAL A 118 8.36 -15.34 5.47
CA VAL A 118 7.57 -14.29 6.13
C VAL A 118 7.15 -14.71 7.53
N THR A 119 6.63 -15.93 7.69
CA THR A 119 6.24 -16.46 9.00
C THR A 119 7.41 -16.46 9.98
N LYS A 120 8.58 -16.95 9.57
CA LYS A 120 9.78 -16.96 10.41
C LYS A 120 10.26 -15.55 10.76
N THR A 121 10.25 -14.64 9.78
CA THR A 121 10.64 -13.24 9.98
C THR A 121 9.71 -12.54 10.98
N ILE A 122 8.39 -12.72 10.82
CA ILE A 122 7.41 -12.12 11.73
C ILE A 122 7.54 -12.70 13.13
N ALA A 123 7.70 -14.02 13.26
CA ALA A 123 7.89 -14.65 14.56
C ALA A 123 9.14 -14.10 15.29
N ARG A 124 10.25 -13.95 14.55
CA ARG A 124 11.46 -13.34 15.08
C ARG A 124 11.25 -11.88 15.46
N PHE A 125 10.65 -11.09 14.56
CA PHE A 125 10.34 -9.69 14.83
C PHE A 125 9.51 -9.51 16.12
N ILE A 126 8.47 -10.36 16.30
CA ILE A 126 7.62 -10.31 17.51
C ILE A 126 8.45 -10.65 18.75
N ALA A 127 9.29 -11.68 18.68
CA ALA A 127 10.14 -12.08 19.81
C ALA A 127 11.14 -10.97 20.17
N ASP A 128 11.78 -10.36 19.19
CA ASP A 128 12.76 -9.29 19.40
C ASP A 128 12.10 -7.98 19.88
N TRP A 129 10.87 -7.67 19.37
CA TRP A 129 10.12 -6.47 19.74
C TRP A 129 9.47 -6.57 21.12
N CYS A 130 8.81 -7.69 21.41
CA CYS A 130 8.06 -7.87 22.65
C CYS A 130 8.92 -8.44 23.79
N GLY A 131 10.08 -8.99 23.45
CA GLY A 131 10.88 -9.79 24.38
C GLY A 131 10.31 -11.20 24.56
N THR A 132 11.13 -12.07 25.12
CA THR A 132 10.74 -13.46 25.45
C THR A 132 10.97 -13.72 26.94
N ARG A 133 10.15 -14.59 27.54
CA ARG A 133 10.36 -15.10 28.91
C ARG A 133 10.69 -16.58 28.84
N PRO A 134 11.65 -17.07 29.64
CA PRO A 134 11.85 -18.51 29.81
C PRO A 134 10.56 -19.14 30.33
N VAL A 135 10.23 -20.31 29.82
CA VAL A 135 9.12 -21.16 30.28
C VAL A 135 9.63 -22.04 31.41
#